data_c925a6897178a76a6cfbfd5f2e6f258f
#
_entry.id   c925a6897178a76a6cfbfd5f2e6f258f
#
_cell.length_a   1.000
_cell.length_b   1.000
_cell.length_c   1.000
_cell.angle_alpha   90.00
_cell.angle_beta   90.00
_cell.angle_gamma   90.00
#
_symmetry.space_group_name_H-M   'P 1'
#
loop_
_entity.id
_entity.type
_entity.pdbx_description
1 polymer ?
#
loop_
_entity_poly.entity_id
_entity_poly.type
_entity_poly.pdbx_seq_one_letter_code
_entity_poly.pdbx_strand_id
1 'polypeptide(L)'
;MATLKSLLESPDKSVRLQAALAAGTYPENDYIEVLVTQCAHESDFFVRDTLSWALMRHDIGKVVDRLKSELNSDNSQAKSQALHTLSKIGDKQFYPLITNEHHFDSVDKVAVTAWRAASVLVPDSEKSALTKILVSQLGRGDSDLQFDLTRFICALGGVIIEPLKRASESDKEEVRLHAAFTLLRYQEMSLESLKKSSSGGDSVIQ
;
A
#
# COMPACT_ATOMS: atom_id res chain seq x y z
N MET A 1 12.18 35.07 5.75
CA MET A 1 12.18 33.69 6.27
C MET A 1 11.99 32.72 5.12
N ALA A 2 12.67 31.58 5.11
CA ALA A 2 12.45 30.55 4.11
C ALA A 2 11.03 29.96 4.29
N THR A 3 10.31 29.75 3.18
CA THR A 3 8.98 29.11 3.21
C THR A 3 9.13 27.58 3.28
N LEU A 4 8.11 26.86 3.74
CA LEU A 4 8.11 25.38 3.71
C LEU A 4 8.44 24.88 2.31
N LYS A 5 7.81 25.45 1.27
CA LYS A 5 8.07 25.11 -0.11
C LYS A 5 9.56 25.23 -0.48
N SER A 6 10.19 26.36 -0.20
CA SER A 6 11.61 26.57 -0.52
C SER A 6 12.56 25.63 0.21
N LEU A 7 12.20 25.18 1.44
CA LEU A 7 12.96 24.19 2.19
C LEU A 7 12.78 22.78 1.63
N LEU A 8 11.58 22.40 1.19
CA LEU A 8 11.29 21.11 0.56
C LEU A 8 11.87 21.01 -0.85
N GLU A 9 12.14 22.12 -1.53
CA GLU A 9 12.82 22.18 -2.84
C GLU A 9 14.36 22.27 -2.72
N SER A 10 14.91 22.23 -1.51
CA SER A 10 16.38 22.29 -1.29
C SER A 10 17.09 21.13 -2.00
N PRO A 11 18.26 21.36 -2.62
CA PRO A 11 19.11 20.29 -3.16
C PRO A 11 19.61 19.34 -2.05
N ASP A 12 19.75 19.83 -0.81
CA ASP A 12 20.18 19.01 0.34
C ASP A 12 18.98 18.23 0.90
N LYS A 13 19.06 16.89 0.83
CA LYS A 13 18.03 15.99 1.37
C LYS A 13 17.82 16.14 2.87
N SER A 14 18.87 16.52 3.63
CA SER A 14 18.76 16.73 5.08
C SER A 14 17.88 17.92 5.40
N VAL A 15 17.97 18.99 4.58
CA VAL A 15 17.10 20.17 4.70
C VAL A 15 15.66 19.77 4.37
N ARG A 16 15.42 19.01 3.28
CA ARG A 16 14.09 18.54 2.90
C ARG A 16 13.48 17.65 3.98
N LEU A 17 14.28 16.73 4.55
CA LEU A 17 13.84 15.86 5.64
C LEU A 17 13.42 16.66 6.88
N GLN A 18 14.26 17.64 7.31
CA GLN A 18 13.96 18.52 8.44
C GLN A 18 12.69 19.36 8.19
N ALA A 19 12.50 19.85 6.97
CA ALA A 19 11.30 20.60 6.58
C ALA A 19 10.04 19.73 6.67
N ALA A 20 10.09 18.49 6.19
CA ALA A 20 8.99 17.54 6.27
C ALA A 20 8.67 17.18 7.75
N LEU A 21 9.68 16.94 8.58
CA LEU A 21 9.51 16.70 10.02
C LEU A 21 8.87 17.91 10.73
N ALA A 22 9.33 19.11 10.43
CA ALA A 22 8.77 20.33 11.02
C ALA A 22 7.29 20.51 10.63
N ALA A 23 6.94 20.27 9.35
CA ALA A 23 5.57 20.38 8.86
C ALA A 23 4.62 19.37 9.53
N GLY A 24 5.09 18.17 9.85
CA GLY A 24 4.28 17.18 10.58
C GLY A 24 4.23 17.43 12.10
N THR A 25 5.26 18.07 12.67
CA THR A 25 5.29 18.42 14.09
C THR A 25 4.40 19.63 14.40
N TYR A 26 4.35 20.58 13.49
CA TYR A 26 3.56 21.82 13.61
C TYR A 26 2.63 21.93 12.37
N PRO A 27 1.55 21.13 12.31
CA PRO A 27 0.73 21.05 11.13
C PRO A 27 -0.09 22.33 10.90
N GLU A 28 -0.01 22.85 9.68
CA GLU A 28 -0.84 23.97 9.20
C GLU A 28 -1.59 23.54 7.93
N ASN A 29 -2.83 23.97 7.76
CA ASN A 29 -3.66 23.54 6.63
C ASN A 29 -3.01 23.83 5.26
N ASP A 30 -2.31 24.96 5.14
CA ASP A 30 -1.64 25.39 3.92
C ASP A 30 -0.44 24.50 3.52
N TYR A 31 0.04 23.67 4.46
CA TYR A 31 1.13 22.74 4.18
C TYR A 31 0.69 21.51 3.38
N ILE A 32 -0.59 21.12 3.43
CA ILE A 32 -1.10 19.93 2.75
C ILE A 32 -0.77 19.97 1.26
N GLU A 33 -1.05 21.11 0.59
CA GLU A 33 -0.77 21.29 -0.85
C GLU A 33 0.71 21.12 -1.16
N VAL A 34 1.57 21.74 -0.37
CA VAL A 34 3.03 21.70 -0.57
C VAL A 34 3.58 20.30 -0.33
N LEU A 35 3.12 19.61 0.71
CA LEU A 35 3.54 18.26 1.07
C LEU A 35 3.13 17.25 -0.02
N VAL A 36 1.88 17.30 -0.50
CA VAL A 36 1.40 16.42 -1.57
C VAL A 36 2.16 16.66 -2.87
N THR A 37 2.36 17.93 -3.24
CA THR A 37 3.14 18.29 -4.44
C THR A 37 4.58 17.76 -4.34
N GLN A 38 5.22 17.88 -3.18
CA GLN A 38 6.58 17.37 -2.98
C GLN A 38 6.65 15.85 -3.09
N CYS A 39 5.65 15.11 -2.62
CA CYS A 39 5.59 13.66 -2.77
C CYS A 39 5.71 13.20 -4.24
N ALA A 40 5.18 13.98 -5.18
CA ALA A 40 5.21 13.67 -6.61
C ALA A 40 6.60 13.78 -7.24
N HIS A 41 7.54 14.47 -6.61
CA HIS A 41 8.86 14.81 -7.17
C HIS A 41 10.04 14.34 -6.29
N GLU A 42 9.81 13.99 -5.03
CA GLU A 42 10.87 13.60 -4.11
C GLU A 42 11.52 12.27 -4.53
N SER A 43 12.82 12.28 -4.70
CA SER A 43 13.61 11.11 -5.10
C SER A 43 14.07 10.25 -3.90
N ASP A 44 14.31 10.88 -2.73
CA ASP A 44 14.79 10.16 -1.55
C ASP A 44 13.64 9.43 -0.83
N PHE A 45 13.84 8.15 -0.56
CA PHE A 45 12.85 7.30 0.10
C PHE A 45 12.46 7.79 1.50
N PHE A 46 13.46 8.18 2.31
CA PHE A 46 13.20 8.60 3.70
C PHE A 46 12.46 9.92 3.77
N VAL A 47 12.78 10.85 2.85
CA VAL A 47 12.04 12.12 2.75
C VAL A 47 10.60 11.82 2.32
N ARG A 48 10.35 10.97 1.32
CA ARG A 48 8.98 10.58 0.91
C ARG A 48 8.19 9.96 2.04
N ASP A 49 8.81 9.05 2.81
CA ASP A 49 8.14 8.41 3.94
C ASP A 49 7.77 9.42 5.03
N THR A 50 8.66 10.38 5.29
CA THR A 50 8.43 11.47 6.22
C THR A 50 7.35 12.44 5.73
N LEU A 51 7.29 12.73 4.44
CA LEU A 51 6.19 13.53 3.85
C LEU A 51 4.84 12.84 4.07
N SER A 52 4.75 11.52 3.84
CA SER A 52 3.53 10.76 4.11
C SER A 52 3.18 10.77 5.60
N TRP A 53 4.17 10.66 6.48
CA TRP A 53 3.96 10.81 7.93
C TRP A 53 3.47 12.21 8.28
N ALA A 54 4.06 13.25 7.71
CA ALA A 54 3.63 14.63 7.94
C ALA A 54 2.16 14.84 7.52
N LEU A 55 1.76 14.32 6.34
CA LEU A 55 0.37 14.39 5.88
C LEU A 55 -0.60 13.75 6.87
N MET A 56 -0.24 12.63 7.50
CA MET A 56 -1.09 11.99 8.52
C MET A 56 -1.22 12.78 9.82
N ARG A 57 -0.45 13.84 10.02
CA ARG A 57 -0.55 14.75 11.17
C ARG A 57 -1.52 15.93 10.94
N HIS A 58 -1.98 16.10 9.70
CA HIS A 58 -2.95 17.11 9.30
C HIS A 58 -4.39 16.56 9.35
N ASP A 59 -5.35 17.43 9.04
CA ASP A 59 -6.76 17.02 8.87
C ASP A 59 -6.87 15.97 7.75
N ILE A 60 -7.22 14.75 8.13
CA ILE A 60 -7.26 13.59 7.21
C ILE A 60 -8.29 13.82 6.09
N GLY A 61 -9.42 14.45 6.36
CA GLY A 61 -10.42 14.76 5.34
C GLY A 61 -9.84 15.64 4.25
N LYS A 62 -9.17 16.73 4.62
CA LYS A 62 -8.51 17.65 3.68
C LYS A 62 -7.35 16.97 2.93
N VAL A 63 -6.56 16.14 3.62
CA VAL A 63 -5.48 15.37 2.99
C VAL A 63 -6.07 14.45 1.92
N VAL A 64 -7.08 13.65 2.25
CA VAL A 64 -7.68 12.71 1.30
C VAL A 64 -8.34 13.46 0.12
N ASP A 65 -9.01 14.56 0.37
CA ASP A 65 -9.59 15.37 -0.71
C ASP A 65 -8.51 15.87 -1.67
N ARG A 66 -7.35 16.26 -1.17
CA ARG A 66 -6.22 16.68 -2.01
C ARG A 66 -5.59 15.48 -2.74
N LEU A 67 -5.50 14.30 -2.11
CA LEU A 67 -4.94 13.10 -2.74
C LEU A 67 -5.78 12.59 -3.92
N LYS A 68 -7.09 12.87 -3.97
CA LYS A 68 -7.97 12.43 -5.07
C LYS A 68 -7.48 12.91 -6.44
N SER A 69 -6.90 14.10 -6.54
CA SER A 69 -6.33 14.59 -7.81
C SER A 69 -5.07 13.82 -8.19
N GLU A 70 -4.24 13.43 -7.22
CA GLU A 70 -3.01 12.66 -7.47
C GLU A 70 -3.30 11.20 -7.86
N LEU A 71 -4.39 10.62 -7.37
CA LEU A 71 -4.83 9.29 -7.80
C LEU A 71 -5.15 9.22 -9.29
N ASN A 72 -5.59 10.34 -9.87
CA ASN A 72 -5.90 10.46 -11.30
C ASN A 72 -4.77 11.12 -12.12
N SER A 73 -3.60 11.31 -11.53
CA SER A 73 -2.46 11.97 -12.17
C SER A 73 -1.78 11.06 -13.21
N ASP A 74 -1.29 11.62 -14.29
CA ASP A 74 -0.39 10.95 -15.25
C ASP A 74 1.01 10.69 -14.65
N ASN A 75 1.36 11.37 -13.56
CA ASN A 75 2.61 11.15 -12.85
C ASN A 75 2.50 9.88 -11.97
N SER A 76 3.16 8.80 -12.39
CA SER A 76 3.14 7.51 -11.69
C SER A 76 3.68 7.58 -10.26
N GLN A 77 4.61 8.49 -9.96
CA GLN A 77 5.09 8.69 -8.60
C GLN A 77 4.05 9.37 -7.73
N ALA A 78 3.38 10.42 -8.23
CA ALA A 78 2.27 11.09 -7.53
C ALA A 78 1.16 10.09 -7.19
N LYS A 79 0.73 9.31 -8.19
CA LYS A 79 -0.28 8.25 -8.04
C LYS A 79 0.13 7.21 -6.98
N SER A 80 1.36 6.69 -7.07
CA SER A 80 1.88 5.73 -6.09
C SER A 80 1.96 6.32 -4.68
N GLN A 81 2.38 7.58 -4.52
CA GLN A 81 2.47 8.21 -3.20
C GLN A 81 1.09 8.51 -2.60
N ALA A 82 0.10 8.85 -3.42
CA ALA A 82 -1.28 9.00 -2.96
C ALA A 82 -1.83 7.67 -2.43
N LEU A 83 -1.69 6.58 -3.19
CA LEU A 83 -2.06 5.22 -2.78
C LEU A 83 -1.33 4.78 -1.50
N HIS A 84 -0.02 5.07 -1.42
CA HIS A 84 0.79 4.77 -0.23
C HIS A 84 0.28 5.54 1.00
N THR A 85 -0.01 6.83 0.86
CA THR A 85 -0.53 7.64 1.96
C THR A 85 -1.90 7.14 2.42
N LEU A 86 -2.81 6.78 1.50
CA LEU A 86 -4.09 6.14 1.86
C LEU A 86 -3.89 4.84 2.65
N SER A 87 -2.94 3.99 2.23
CA SER A 87 -2.65 2.75 2.97
C SER A 87 -2.12 2.99 4.39
N LYS A 88 -1.36 4.08 4.60
CA LYS A 88 -0.86 4.48 5.92
C LYS A 88 -1.95 5.09 6.80
N ILE A 89 -2.90 5.83 6.23
CA ILE A 89 -4.09 6.33 6.95
C ILE A 89 -4.90 5.15 7.49
N GLY A 90 -5.04 4.06 6.73
CA GLY A 90 -5.60 2.80 7.18
C GLY A 90 -7.12 2.81 7.40
N ASP A 91 -7.84 3.85 7.01
CA ASP A 91 -9.29 3.94 7.17
C ASP A 91 -10.03 3.30 5.98
N LYS A 92 -10.79 2.24 6.27
CA LYS A 92 -11.52 1.44 5.27
C LYS A 92 -12.55 2.24 4.46
N GLN A 93 -13.02 3.40 4.96
CA GLN A 93 -13.92 4.26 4.22
C GLN A 93 -13.32 4.77 2.90
N PHE A 94 -11.99 4.79 2.78
CA PHE A 94 -11.27 5.25 1.58
C PHE A 94 -10.99 4.13 0.57
N TYR A 95 -11.37 2.89 0.86
CA TYR A 95 -11.24 1.77 -0.08
C TYR A 95 -11.81 2.05 -1.48
N PRO A 96 -13.01 2.68 -1.62
CA PRO A 96 -13.58 2.97 -2.94
C PRO A 96 -12.76 3.92 -3.83
N LEU A 97 -11.76 4.62 -3.27
CA LEU A 97 -10.84 5.46 -4.04
C LEU A 97 -9.81 4.65 -4.83
N ILE A 98 -9.65 3.35 -4.51
CA ILE A 98 -8.75 2.45 -5.22
C ILE A 98 -9.55 1.71 -6.29
N THR A 99 -9.41 2.16 -7.53
CA THR A 99 -10.19 1.64 -8.68
C THR A 99 -9.45 0.53 -9.43
N ASN A 100 -10.15 -0.12 -10.37
CA ASN A 100 -9.52 -1.08 -11.27
C ASN A 100 -8.38 -0.48 -12.09
N GLU A 101 -8.45 0.79 -12.47
CA GLU A 101 -7.38 1.48 -13.19
C GLU A 101 -6.05 1.43 -12.41
N HIS A 102 -6.10 1.57 -11.09
CA HIS A 102 -4.92 1.43 -10.24
C HIS A 102 -4.41 -0.01 -10.15
N HIS A 103 -5.32 -0.99 -10.05
CA HIS A 103 -4.95 -2.41 -9.95
C HIS A 103 -4.30 -2.93 -11.22
N PHE A 104 -4.73 -2.44 -12.38
CA PHE A 104 -4.26 -2.84 -13.70
C PHE A 104 -3.33 -1.81 -14.34
N ASP A 105 -2.82 -0.84 -13.59
CA ASP A 105 -1.89 0.16 -14.11
C ASP A 105 -0.69 -0.51 -14.78
N SER A 106 -0.29 -0.01 -15.94
CA SER A 106 0.85 -0.54 -16.72
C SER A 106 2.19 -0.32 -16.02
N VAL A 107 2.26 0.65 -15.11
CA VAL A 107 3.43 0.91 -14.28
C VAL A 107 3.35 0.03 -13.03
N ASP A 108 4.19 -0.98 -12.96
CA ASP A 108 4.20 -1.97 -11.87
C ASP A 108 4.25 -1.36 -10.48
N LYS A 109 5.02 -0.28 -10.29
CA LYS A 109 5.09 0.46 -9.04
C LYS A 109 3.72 0.99 -8.58
N VAL A 110 2.88 1.46 -9.51
CA VAL A 110 1.52 1.92 -9.21
C VAL A 110 0.65 0.73 -8.82
N ALA A 111 0.65 -0.33 -9.65
CA ALA A 111 -0.15 -1.53 -9.41
C ALA A 111 0.16 -2.18 -8.05
N VAL A 112 1.45 -2.38 -7.72
CA VAL A 112 1.91 -2.93 -6.43
C VAL A 112 1.44 -2.07 -5.26
N THR A 113 1.53 -0.74 -5.39
CA THR A 113 1.09 0.17 -4.34
C THR A 113 -0.43 0.14 -4.18
N ALA A 114 -1.19 -0.02 -5.29
CA ALA A 114 -2.63 -0.19 -5.26
C ALA A 114 -3.04 -1.50 -4.59
N TRP A 115 -2.38 -2.63 -4.91
CA TRP A 115 -2.62 -3.92 -4.28
C TRP A 115 -2.38 -3.87 -2.78
N ARG A 116 -1.28 -3.25 -2.35
CA ARG A 116 -0.98 -3.00 -0.94
C ARG A 116 -2.07 -2.18 -0.27
N ALA A 117 -2.41 -1.02 -0.83
CA ALA A 117 -3.40 -0.12 -0.26
C ALA A 117 -4.78 -0.80 -0.17
N ALA A 118 -5.19 -1.50 -1.24
CA ALA A 118 -6.43 -2.26 -1.25
C ALA A 118 -6.47 -3.36 -0.18
N SER A 119 -5.38 -4.14 -0.03
CA SER A 119 -5.33 -5.21 0.97
C SER A 119 -5.40 -4.70 2.41
N VAL A 120 -4.93 -3.47 2.68
CA VAL A 120 -5.04 -2.82 4.00
C VAL A 120 -6.43 -2.25 4.23
N LEU A 121 -7.03 -1.63 3.19
CA LEU A 121 -8.26 -0.85 3.33
C LEU A 121 -9.54 -1.65 3.08
N VAL A 122 -9.45 -2.84 2.46
CA VAL A 122 -10.63 -3.61 2.03
C VAL A 122 -11.56 -3.95 3.20
N PRO A 123 -12.87 -3.63 3.13
CA PRO A 123 -13.86 -4.16 4.07
C PRO A 123 -14.03 -5.67 3.90
N ASP A 124 -14.43 -6.36 4.96
CA ASP A 124 -14.60 -7.82 4.90
C ASP A 124 -15.59 -8.28 3.83
N SER A 125 -16.64 -7.51 3.57
CA SER A 125 -17.62 -7.77 2.51
C SER A 125 -17.02 -7.74 1.09
N GLU A 126 -15.93 -6.99 0.89
CA GLU A 126 -15.29 -6.79 -0.42
C GLU A 126 -14.07 -7.67 -0.65
N LYS A 127 -13.59 -8.41 0.36
CA LYS A 127 -12.40 -9.27 0.24
C LYS A 127 -12.49 -10.27 -0.89
N SER A 128 -13.67 -10.86 -1.12
CA SER A 128 -13.89 -11.83 -2.20
C SER A 128 -13.74 -11.19 -3.60
N ALA A 129 -14.22 -9.95 -3.76
CA ALA A 129 -14.09 -9.20 -5.01
C ALA A 129 -12.61 -8.82 -5.24
N LEU A 130 -11.93 -8.28 -4.22
CA LEU A 130 -10.51 -7.94 -4.31
C LEU A 130 -9.65 -9.18 -4.60
N THR A 131 -9.96 -10.34 -3.98
CA THR A 131 -9.25 -11.60 -4.27
C THR A 131 -9.27 -11.93 -5.76
N LYS A 132 -10.42 -11.80 -6.42
CA LYS A 132 -10.53 -12.07 -7.87
C LYS A 132 -9.64 -11.13 -8.70
N ILE A 133 -9.58 -9.85 -8.31
CA ILE A 133 -8.72 -8.85 -8.95
C ILE A 133 -7.25 -9.25 -8.78
N LEU A 134 -6.79 -9.51 -7.55
CA LEU A 134 -5.39 -9.82 -7.28
C LEU A 134 -4.96 -11.16 -7.91
N VAL A 135 -5.81 -12.19 -7.86
CA VAL A 135 -5.54 -13.49 -8.49
C VAL A 135 -5.43 -13.36 -10.01
N SER A 136 -6.13 -12.44 -10.65
CA SER A 136 -5.98 -12.18 -12.08
C SER A 136 -4.62 -11.58 -12.47
N GLN A 137 -3.84 -11.10 -11.51
CA GLN A 137 -2.49 -10.57 -11.71
C GLN A 137 -1.38 -11.61 -11.47
N LEU A 138 -1.73 -12.85 -11.13
CA LEU A 138 -0.75 -13.92 -10.94
C LEU A 138 0.09 -14.14 -12.22
N GLY A 139 1.39 -14.34 -12.03
CA GLY A 139 2.34 -14.47 -13.14
C GLY A 139 2.84 -13.16 -13.72
N ARG A 140 2.31 -12.00 -13.27
CA ARG A 140 2.78 -10.68 -13.72
C ARG A 140 4.18 -10.36 -13.16
N GLY A 141 5.03 -9.76 -14.01
CA GLY A 141 6.30 -9.16 -13.65
C GLY A 141 7.37 -10.17 -13.21
N ASP A 142 8.38 -9.66 -12.50
CA ASP A 142 9.48 -10.43 -11.97
C ASP A 142 9.17 -11.09 -10.61
N SER A 143 10.16 -11.79 -10.04
CA SER A 143 10.01 -12.49 -8.76
C SER A 143 9.69 -11.56 -7.59
N ASP A 144 10.22 -10.34 -7.57
CA ASP A 144 10.00 -9.40 -6.49
C ASP A 144 8.55 -8.89 -6.49
N LEU A 145 8.04 -8.58 -7.68
CA LEU A 145 6.65 -8.18 -7.87
C LEU A 145 5.68 -9.32 -7.51
N GLN A 146 5.99 -10.55 -7.94
CA GLN A 146 5.20 -11.73 -7.61
C GLN A 146 5.21 -12.02 -6.11
N PHE A 147 6.33 -11.83 -5.43
CA PHE A 147 6.43 -11.97 -3.98
C PHE A 147 5.58 -10.92 -3.24
N ASP A 148 5.62 -9.67 -3.69
CA ASP A 148 4.76 -8.62 -3.14
C ASP A 148 3.28 -8.94 -3.33
N LEU A 149 2.87 -9.36 -4.53
CA LEU A 149 1.48 -9.77 -4.81
C LEU A 149 1.05 -10.94 -3.91
N THR A 150 1.92 -11.95 -3.74
CA THR A 150 1.68 -13.07 -2.80
C THR A 150 1.37 -12.57 -1.39
N ARG A 151 2.16 -11.62 -0.87
CA ARG A 151 1.94 -11.04 0.47
C ARG A 151 0.57 -10.39 0.59
N PHE A 152 0.17 -9.62 -0.43
CA PHE A 152 -1.12 -8.91 -0.41
C PHE A 152 -2.29 -9.85 -0.56
N ILE A 153 -2.18 -10.91 -1.37
CA ILE A 153 -3.19 -11.96 -1.46
C ILE A 153 -3.32 -12.67 -0.10
N CYS A 154 -2.23 -13.12 0.50
CA CYS A 154 -2.25 -13.81 1.79
C CYS A 154 -2.89 -12.98 2.91
N ALA A 155 -2.74 -11.64 2.89
CA ALA A 155 -3.35 -10.74 3.87
C ALA A 155 -4.90 -10.75 3.85
N LEU A 156 -5.53 -11.24 2.77
CA LEU A 156 -7.00 -11.30 2.66
C LEU A 156 -7.61 -12.47 3.48
N GLY A 157 -6.78 -13.43 3.90
CA GLY A 157 -7.24 -14.56 4.72
C GLY A 157 -7.88 -15.68 3.89
N GLY A 158 -8.68 -16.55 4.52
CA GLY A 158 -9.18 -17.80 3.94
C GLY A 158 -9.97 -17.70 2.64
N VAL A 159 -10.47 -16.51 2.28
CA VAL A 159 -11.24 -16.27 1.02
C VAL A 159 -10.42 -16.52 -0.24
N ILE A 160 -9.07 -16.59 -0.12
CA ILE A 160 -8.15 -16.79 -1.25
C ILE A 160 -8.02 -18.26 -1.68
N ILE A 161 -8.37 -19.22 -0.82
CA ILE A 161 -8.05 -20.64 -1.00
C ILE A 161 -8.65 -21.18 -2.31
N GLU A 162 -9.95 -21.06 -2.50
CA GLU A 162 -10.62 -21.60 -3.68
C GLU A 162 -10.25 -20.88 -4.99
N PRO A 163 -10.10 -19.54 -5.03
CA PRO A 163 -9.54 -18.85 -6.19
C PRO A 163 -8.11 -19.28 -6.55
N LEU A 164 -7.23 -19.49 -5.56
CA LEU A 164 -5.86 -19.95 -5.81
C LEU A 164 -5.79 -21.40 -6.28
N LYS A 165 -6.62 -22.32 -5.75
CA LYS A 165 -6.71 -23.69 -6.24
C LYS A 165 -7.08 -23.71 -7.72
N ARG A 166 -8.08 -22.93 -8.13
CA ARG A 166 -8.46 -22.82 -9.55
C ARG A 166 -7.35 -22.23 -10.41
N ALA A 167 -6.63 -21.20 -9.92
CA ALA A 167 -5.51 -20.61 -10.63
C ALA A 167 -4.32 -21.58 -10.75
N SER A 168 -4.14 -22.53 -9.81
CA SER A 168 -3.11 -23.56 -9.89
C SER A 168 -3.40 -24.66 -10.96
N GLU A 169 -4.57 -24.62 -11.59
CA GLU A 169 -4.97 -25.47 -12.73
C GLU A 169 -4.95 -24.70 -14.06
N SER A 170 -4.42 -23.46 -14.09
CA SER A 170 -4.35 -22.62 -15.28
C SER A 170 -3.48 -23.24 -16.37
N ASP A 171 -3.82 -23.02 -17.63
CA ASP A 171 -2.99 -23.42 -18.79
C ASP A 171 -1.67 -22.66 -18.84
N LYS A 172 -1.58 -21.47 -18.24
CA LYS A 172 -0.38 -20.65 -18.16
C LYS A 172 0.51 -21.12 -17.02
N GLU A 173 1.73 -21.53 -17.33
CA GLU A 173 2.67 -22.08 -16.38
C GLU A 173 3.03 -21.08 -15.27
N GLU A 174 3.31 -19.82 -15.63
CA GLU A 174 3.63 -18.75 -14.69
C GLU A 174 2.50 -18.49 -13.68
N VAL A 175 1.24 -18.60 -14.12
CA VAL A 175 0.08 -18.46 -13.23
C VAL A 175 -0.04 -19.64 -12.28
N ARG A 176 0.12 -20.88 -12.81
CA ARG A 176 0.06 -22.11 -12.00
C ARG A 176 1.09 -22.10 -10.88
N LEU A 177 2.36 -21.81 -11.25
CA LEU A 177 3.48 -21.80 -10.30
C LEU A 177 3.29 -20.74 -9.23
N HIS A 178 2.91 -19.51 -9.61
CA HIS A 178 2.68 -18.44 -8.68
C HIS A 178 1.48 -18.72 -7.75
N ALA A 179 0.38 -19.28 -8.27
CA ALA A 179 -0.78 -19.68 -7.48
C ALA A 179 -0.43 -20.75 -6.44
N ALA A 180 0.30 -21.80 -6.87
CA ALA A 180 0.75 -22.88 -5.98
C ALA A 180 1.68 -22.35 -4.88
N PHE A 181 2.64 -21.49 -5.23
CA PHE A 181 3.52 -20.84 -4.27
C PHE A 181 2.72 -20.00 -3.25
N THR A 182 1.77 -19.18 -3.72
CA THR A 182 0.95 -18.33 -2.85
C THR A 182 0.10 -19.16 -1.89
N LEU A 183 -0.46 -20.27 -2.36
CA LEU A 183 -1.25 -21.18 -1.52
C LEU A 183 -0.40 -21.84 -0.44
N LEU A 184 0.81 -22.28 -0.80
CA LEU A 184 1.77 -22.87 0.16
C LEU A 184 2.16 -21.84 1.23
N ARG A 185 2.50 -20.63 0.83
CA ARG A 185 2.86 -19.54 1.77
C ARG A 185 1.71 -19.22 2.73
N TYR A 186 0.48 -19.17 2.24
CA TYR A 186 -0.68 -18.95 3.10
C TYR A 186 -0.86 -20.08 4.14
N GLN A 187 -0.68 -21.36 3.75
CA GLN A 187 -0.77 -22.50 4.64
C GLN A 187 0.30 -22.44 5.73
N GLU A 188 1.56 -22.13 5.38
CA GLU A 188 2.65 -21.97 6.34
C GLU A 188 2.34 -20.87 7.37
N MET A 189 1.91 -19.67 6.91
CA MET A 189 1.54 -18.58 7.81
C MET A 189 0.38 -18.95 8.74
N SER A 190 -0.60 -19.71 8.26
CA SER A 190 -1.74 -20.17 9.07
C SER A 190 -1.30 -21.15 10.15
N LEU A 191 -0.40 -22.08 9.84
CA LEU A 191 0.18 -23.02 10.81
C LEU A 191 1.03 -22.31 11.87
N GLU A 192 1.83 -21.31 11.47
CA GLU A 192 2.63 -20.52 12.42
C GLU A 192 1.74 -19.74 13.40
N SER A 193 0.63 -19.18 12.91
CA SER A 193 -0.31 -18.44 13.75
C SER A 193 -1.00 -19.36 14.78
N LEU A 194 -1.36 -20.58 14.39
CA LEU A 194 -1.93 -21.58 15.29
C LEU A 194 -0.93 -22.02 16.37
N LYS A 195 0.33 -22.23 16.02
CA LYS A 195 1.38 -22.58 16.99
C LYS A 195 1.61 -21.46 18.02
N LYS A 196 1.60 -20.21 17.61
CA LYS A 196 1.73 -19.04 18.51
C LYS A 196 0.55 -18.91 19.47
N SER A 197 -0.67 -19.18 19.01
CA SER A 197 -1.85 -19.13 19.87
C SER A 197 -1.89 -20.28 20.89
N SER A 198 -1.36 -21.46 20.57
CA SER A 198 -1.29 -22.60 21.46
C SER A 198 -0.16 -22.52 22.52
N SER A 199 0.94 -21.79 22.19
CA SER A 199 2.06 -21.60 23.14
C SER A 199 1.87 -20.44 24.12
N GLY A 200 0.89 -19.53 23.87
CA GLY A 200 0.56 -18.40 24.75
C GLY A 200 -0.44 -18.74 25.88
N GLY A 201 -0.95 -19.96 25.93
CA GLY A 201 -1.97 -20.40 26.91
C GLY A 201 -1.45 -20.96 28.22
N ASP A 202 -0.15 -21.22 28.36
CA ASP A 202 0.40 -21.95 29.53
C ASP A 202 1.06 -21.09 30.64
N SER A 203 0.85 -19.76 30.64
CA SER A 203 1.49 -18.90 31.65
C SER A 203 0.52 -18.13 32.55
N VAL A 204 -0.60 -18.72 32.94
CA VAL A 204 -1.42 -18.21 34.08
C VAL A 204 -1.95 -19.35 34.91
N ILE A 205 -1.10 -20.01 35.67
CA ILE A 205 -1.42 -20.67 36.96
C ILE A 205 -0.11 -20.82 37.73
N GLN A 206 0.23 -19.83 38.54
CA GLN A 206 0.94 -20.00 39.83
C GLN A 206 0.68 -18.76 40.69
#